data_2c98627d37e3560a09bb879e13bc89c0
#
_entry.id   2c98627d37e3560a09bb879e13bc89c0
#
_cell.length_a   1.000
_cell.length_b   1.000
_cell.length_c   1.000
_cell.angle_alpha   90.00
_cell.angle_beta   90.00
_cell.angle_gamma   90.00
#
_symmetry.space_group_name_H-M   'P 1'
#
loop_
_entity.id
_entity.type
_entity.pdbx_description
1 polymer ?
#
loop_
_entity_poly.entity_id
_entity_poly.type
_entity_poly.pdbx_seq_one_letter_code
_entity_poly.pdbx_strand_id
1 'polypeptide(L)'
;THEALVDRVMDSNDQERERGITILAKAASVHWKGVKINLVDTPGHADFGGEVERALAMVDGVLLLVDAAEGPLPQTRYVLQKAVAADLPAIVVLNKVDRADARPEEVLDEIYQLFMDLEVPDHHIEFPVISAVAREGRACEGVGMPAPDATLAPLLDAVLKTVLAPIGDPAAPL
;
A
#
# COMPACT_ATOMS: atom_id res chain seq x y z
N THR A 1 -3.37 14.59 27.77
CA THR A 1 -2.27 13.59 27.76
C THR A 1 -2.23 13.00 26.38
N HIS A 2 -1.30 13.50 25.54
CA HIS A 2 -0.96 12.86 24.28
C HIS A 2 -0.28 11.55 24.62
N GLU A 3 -0.91 10.42 24.38
CA GLU A 3 -0.22 9.13 24.31
C GLU A 3 0.82 9.25 23.18
N ALA A 4 2.07 9.04 23.52
CA ALA A 4 3.16 8.96 22.55
C ALA A 4 2.78 7.86 21.56
N LEU A 5 2.61 8.21 20.27
CA LEU A 5 2.45 7.25 19.21
C LEU A 5 3.66 6.32 19.26
N VAL A 6 3.44 5.07 19.61
CA VAL A 6 4.49 4.05 19.64
C VAL A 6 4.87 3.80 18.19
N ASP A 7 6.07 4.15 17.82
CA ASP A 7 6.64 3.83 16.51
C ASP A 7 6.48 2.33 16.26
N ARG A 8 5.96 1.97 15.06
CA ARG A 8 5.73 0.58 14.63
C ARG A 8 4.75 -0.20 15.50
N VAL A 9 3.56 0.35 15.69
CA VAL A 9 2.48 -0.26 16.49
C VAL A 9 2.19 -1.71 16.08
N MET A 10 2.36 -2.06 14.82
CA MET A 10 2.11 -3.40 14.29
C MET A 10 3.30 -4.36 14.50
N ASP A 11 4.54 -3.89 14.66
CA ASP A 11 5.72 -4.74 14.86
C ASP A 11 5.84 -5.17 16.33
N SER A 12 5.20 -6.28 16.67
CA SER A 12 5.15 -6.81 18.04
C SER A 12 6.25 -7.81 18.38
N ASN A 13 7.00 -8.32 17.38
CA ASN A 13 8.08 -9.29 17.56
C ASN A 13 9.40 -8.58 17.86
N ASP A 14 10.14 -9.05 18.87
CA ASP A 14 11.44 -8.47 19.27
C ASP A 14 12.44 -8.45 18.11
N GLN A 15 12.45 -9.47 17.25
CA GLN A 15 13.33 -9.53 16.08
C GLN A 15 12.97 -8.49 15.01
N GLU A 16 11.69 -8.17 14.83
CA GLU A 16 11.22 -7.13 13.92
C GLU A 16 11.63 -5.75 14.42
N ARG A 17 11.51 -5.51 15.75
CA ARG A 17 11.92 -4.26 16.39
C ARG A 17 13.43 -4.05 16.33
N GLU A 18 14.21 -5.10 16.56
CA GLU A 18 15.66 -5.05 16.51
C GLU A 18 16.21 -4.82 15.10
N ARG A 19 15.66 -5.52 14.11
CA ARG A 19 16.08 -5.43 12.70
C ARG A 19 15.45 -4.29 11.94
N GLY A 20 14.33 -3.76 12.43
CA GLY A 20 13.61 -2.66 11.82
C GLY A 20 12.87 -3.02 10.54
N ILE A 21 12.50 -4.30 10.35
CA ILE A 21 11.77 -4.83 9.20
C ILE A 21 10.62 -5.72 9.67
N THR A 22 9.50 -5.70 8.94
CA THR A 22 8.39 -6.63 9.14
C THR A 22 8.78 -8.02 8.63
N ILE A 23 8.60 -9.06 9.46
CA ILE A 23 8.92 -10.45 9.13
C ILE A 23 7.64 -11.24 8.82
N LEU A 24 6.60 -11.05 9.64
CA LEU A 24 5.31 -11.74 9.50
C LEU A 24 4.23 -10.75 9.04
N ALA A 25 3.35 -11.22 8.15
CA ALA A 25 2.18 -10.46 7.76
C ALA A 25 1.27 -10.21 8.96
N LYS A 26 0.75 -9.00 9.10
CA LYS A 26 -0.09 -8.56 10.22
C LYS A 26 -1.36 -7.92 9.71
N ALA A 27 -2.44 -8.15 10.44
CA ALA A 27 -3.75 -7.61 10.10
C ALA A 27 -4.17 -6.52 11.09
N ALA A 28 -4.69 -5.44 10.55
CA ALA A 28 -5.39 -4.39 11.27
C ALA A 28 -6.71 -4.08 10.58
N SER A 29 -7.61 -3.35 11.22
CA SER A 29 -8.83 -2.91 10.57
C SER A 29 -9.16 -1.47 10.94
N VAL A 30 -9.71 -0.75 9.96
CA VAL A 30 -10.23 0.61 10.11
C VAL A 30 -11.68 0.66 9.63
N HIS A 31 -12.46 1.59 10.16
CA HIS A 31 -13.82 1.85 9.68
C HIS A 31 -13.84 3.19 8.95
N TRP A 32 -14.31 3.18 7.70
CA TRP A 32 -14.42 4.39 6.90
C TRP A 32 -15.77 4.41 6.16
N LYS A 33 -16.52 5.50 6.31
CA LYS A 33 -17.85 5.69 5.68
C LYS A 33 -18.79 4.47 5.83
N GLY A 34 -18.77 3.84 7.02
CA GLY A 34 -19.61 2.67 7.33
C GLY A 34 -19.08 1.32 6.81
N VAL A 35 -17.95 1.31 6.10
CA VAL A 35 -17.28 0.10 5.62
C VAL A 35 -16.12 -0.27 6.53
N LYS A 36 -15.97 -1.54 6.87
CA LYS A 36 -14.80 -2.07 7.55
C LYS A 36 -13.75 -2.45 6.50
N ILE A 37 -12.60 -1.79 6.53
CA ILE A 37 -11.44 -2.08 5.68
C ILE A 37 -10.46 -2.88 6.52
N ASN A 38 -10.13 -4.09 6.10
CA ASN A 38 -9.08 -4.90 6.70
C ASN A 38 -7.77 -4.64 5.95
N LEU A 39 -6.73 -4.29 6.69
CA LEU A 39 -5.39 -4.02 6.17
C LEU A 39 -4.48 -5.18 6.55
N VAL A 40 -3.74 -5.70 5.59
CA VAL A 40 -2.70 -6.71 5.80
C VAL A 40 -1.37 -6.07 5.48
N ASP A 41 -0.54 -5.86 6.50
CA ASP A 41 0.84 -5.38 6.34
C ASP A 41 1.73 -6.56 5.96
N THR A 42 2.43 -6.44 4.83
CA THR A 42 3.27 -7.50 4.27
C THR A 42 4.76 -7.17 4.45
N PRO A 43 5.61 -8.19 4.70
CA PRO A 43 7.05 -7.97 4.64
C PRO A 43 7.46 -7.44 3.27
N GLY A 44 8.34 -6.42 3.26
CA GLY A 44 8.89 -5.86 2.01
C GLY A 44 10.15 -6.58 1.52
N HIS A 45 10.71 -7.53 2.27
CA HIS A 45 11.98 -8.18 1.95
C HIS A 45 11.80 -9.44 1.10
N ALA A 46 12.65 -9.61 0.07
CA ALA A 46 12.56 -10.74 -0.88
C ALA A 46 12.67 -12.12 -0.21
N ASP A 47 13.34 -12.22 0.95
CA ASP A 47 13.48 -13.47 1.69
C ASP A 47 12.15 -14.00 2.25
N PHE A 48 11.12 -13.16 2.32
CA PHE A 48 9.79 -13.49 2.84
C PHE A 48 8.73 -13.67 1.76
N GLY A 49 9.12 -14.07 0.55
CA GLY A 49 8.23 -14.22 -0.60
C GLY A 49 7.01 -15.10 -0.33
N GLY A 50 7.15 -16.16 0.48
CA GLY A 50 6.04 -17.01 0.88
C GLY A 50 4.99 -16.31 1.74
N GLU A 51 5.37 -15.35 2.59
CA GLU A 51 4.43 -14.53 3.37
C GLU A 51 3.70 -13.52 2.47
N VAL A 52 4.40 -12.94 1.49
CA VAL A 52 3.80 -12.05 0.49
C VAL A 52 2.72 -12.79 -0.32
N GLU A 53 3.04 -13.99 -0.83
CA GLU A 53 2.07 -14.79 -1.59
C GLU A 53 0.84 -15.18 -0.76
N ARG A 54 1.01 -15.56 0.50
CA ARG A 54 -0.10 -15.87 1.41
C ARG A 54 -0.97 -14.63 1.68
N ALA A 55 -0.33 -13.48 1.90
CA ALA A 55 -1.05 -12.23 2.12
C ALA A 55 -1.87 -11.83 0.89
N LEU A 56 -1.29 -11.90 -0.30
CA LEU A 56 -1.96 -11.57 -1.56
C LEU A 56 -3.14 -12.52 -1.87
N ALA A 57 -3.08 -13.76 -1.42
CA ALA A 57 -4.19 -14.72 -1.56
C ALA A 57 -5.40 -14.42 -0.65
N MET A 58 -5.26 -13.51 0.31
CA MET A 58 -6.31 -13.19 1.31
C MET A 58 -6.90 -11.78 1.13
N VAL A 59 -6.46 -11.03 0.13
CA VAL A 59 -6.86 -9.63 -0.05
C VAL A 59 -7.58 -9.41 -1.38
N ASP A 60 -8.35 -8.34 -1.46
CA ASP A 60 -9.14 -7.96 -2.64
C ASP A 60 -8.48 -6.82 -3.44
N GLY A 61 -7.34 -6.32 -3.00
CA GLY A 61 -6.56 -5.27 -3.68
C GLY A 61 -5.29 -4.93 -2.93
N VAL A 62 -4.42 -4.15 -3.54
CA VAL A 62 -3.10 -3.80 -2.99
C VAL A 62 -2.86 -2.29 -2.96
N LEU A 63 -2.23 -1.83 -1.90
CA LEU A 63 -1.62 -0.51 -1.82
C LEU A 63 -0.12 -0.67 -2.13
N LEU A 64 0.32 -0.21 -3.29
CA LEU A 64 1.71 -0.24 -3.69
C LEU A 64 2.41 1.02 -3.16
N LEU A 65 3.08 0.90 -2.01
CA LEU A 65 3.81 2.01 -1.40
C LEU A 65 5.18 2.15 -2.03
N VAL A 66 5.47 3.34 -2.57
CA VAL A 66 6.76 3.68 -3.17
C VAL A 66 7.29 4.95 -2.52
N ASP A 67 8.55 4.95 -2.13
CA ASP A 67 9.24 6.15 -1.63
C ASP A 67 9.43 7.14 -2.77
N ALA A 68 8.95 8.37 -2.60
CA ALA A 68 8.99 9.40 -3.64
C ALA A 68 10.41 9.90 -3.97
N ALA A 69 11.42 9.54 -3.18
CA ALA A 69 12.82 9.84 -3.47
C ALA A 69 13.57 8.65 -4.09
N GLU A 70 13.32 7.44 -3.58
CA GLU A 70 14.04 6.23 -4.00
C GLU A 70 13.45 5.59 -5.27
N GLY A 71 12.13 5.69 -5.46
CA GLY A 71 11.44 5.03 -6.55
C GLY A 71 11.15 3.55 -6.29
N PRO A 72 10.69 2.79 -7.31
CA PRO A 72 10.37 1.38 -7.17
C PRO A 72 11.64 0.53 -7.01
N LEU A 73 11.73 -0.18 -5.90
CA LEU A 73 12.82 -1.09 -5.59
C LEU A 73 12.56 -2.50 -6.18
N PRO A 74 13.57 -3.39 -6.23
CA PRO A 74 13.40 -4.77 -6.71
C PRO A 74 12.25 -5.52 -6.00
N GLN A 75 12.04 -5.25 -4.71
CA GLN A 75 10.94 -5.81 -3.93
C GLN A 75 9.57 -5.33 -4.43
N THR A 76 9.47 -4.06 -4.83
CA THR A 76 8.26 -3.48 -5.44
C THR A 76 7.89 -4.24 -6.70
N ARG A 77 8.87 -4.52 -7.56
CA ARG A 77 8.70 -5.32 -8.79
C ARG A 77 8.15 -6.71 -8.48
N TYR A 78 8.72 -7.39 -7.50
CA TYR A 78 8.29 -8.73 -7.10
C TYR A 78 6.83 -8.74 -6.61
N VAL A 79 6.48 -7.84 -5.69
CA VAL A 79 5.12 -7.74 -5.15
C VAL A 79 4.12 -7.39 -6.22
N LEU A 80 4.44 -6.42 -7.10
CA LEU A 80 3.57 -6.03 -8.21
C LEU A 80 3.32 -7.20 -9.17
N GLN A 81 4.37 -7.95 -9.55
CA GLN A 81 4.23 -9.12 -10.41
C GLN A 81 3.26 -10.16 -9.81
N LYS A 82 3.34 -10.39 -8.50
CA LYS A 82 2.45 -11.32 -7.80
C LYS A 82 1.02 -10.79 -7.69
N ALA A 83 0.85 -9.49 -7.45
CA ALA A 83 -0.46 -8.85 -7.40
C ALA A 83 -1.18 -8.92 -8.76
N VAL A 84 -0.46 -8.62 -9.84
CA VAL A 84 -0.98 -8.72 -11.22
C VAL A 84 -1.34 -10.18 -11.57
N ALA A 85 -0.48 -11.14 -11.22
CA ALA A 85 -0.76 -12.56 -11.44
C ALA A 85 -2.00 -13.06 -10.67
N ALA A 86 -2.35 -12.41 -9.56
CA ALA A 86 -3.56 -12.66 -8.78
C ALA A 86 -4.76 -11.80 -9.21
N ASP A 87 -4.63 -11.02 -10.29
CA ASP A 87 -5.65 -10.10 -10.82
C ASP A 87 -6.16 -9.07 -9.77
N LEU A 88 -5.29 -8.64 -8.86
CA LEU A 88 -5.62 -7.70 -7.80
C LEU A 88 -5.50 -6.25 -8.30
N PRO A 89 -6.52 -5.39 -8.10
CA PRO A 89 -6.40 -3.98 -8.39
C PRO A 89 -5.36 -3.32 -7.49
N ALA A 90 -4.56 -2.42 -8.07
CA ALA A 90 -3.51 -1.69 -7.37
C ALA A 90 -3.87 -0.21 -7.20
N ILE A 91 -3.50 0.36 -6.06
CA ILE A 91 -3.49 1.80 -5.80
C ILE A 91 -2.04 2.17 -5.51
N VAL A 92 -1.49 3.08 -6.29
CA VAL A 92 -0.11 3.56 -6.09
C VAL A 92 -0.10 4.66 -5.04
N VAL A 93 0.77 4.53 -4.04
CA VAL A 93 0.96 5.53 -2.98
C VAL A 93 2.40 6.02 -3.02
N LEU A 94 2.61 7.23 -3.51
CA LEU A 94 3.88 7.95 -3.46
C LEU A 94 4.06 8.53 -2.07
N ASN A 95 4.82 7.84 -1.23
CA ASN A 95 5.01 8.24 0.17
C ASN A 95 6.29 9.06 0.35
N LYS A 96 6.35 9.80 1.43
CA LYS A 96 7.45 10.68 1.81
C LYS A 96 7.70 11.81 0.80
N VAL A 97 6.63 12.35 0.21
CA VAL A 97 6.74 13.49 -0.73
C VAL A 97 7.24 14.77 -0.06
N ASP A 98 7.32 14.80 1.28
CA ASP A 98 7.89 15.87 2.09
C ASP A 98 9.43 15.88 2.12
N ARG A 99 10.09 14.85 1.62
CA ARG A 99 11.56 14.81 1.56
C ARG A 99 12.08 15.86 0.60
N ALA A 100 13.21 16.48 0.96
CA ALA A 100 13.86 17.48 0.11
C ALA A 100 14.39 16.93 -1.23
N ASP A 101 14.64 15.62 -1.29
CA ASP A 101 15.10 14.88 -2.46
C ASP A 101 13.96 14.11 -3.14
N ALA A 102 12.70 14.36 -2.76
CA ALA A 102 11.56 13.74 -3.41
C ALA A 102 11.40 14.19 -4.87
N ARG A 103 11.13 13.22 -5.76
CA ARG A 103 10.93 13.39 -7.22
C ARG A 103 9.70 12.61 -7.68
N PRO A 104 8.51 12.92 -7.13
CA PRO A 104 7.33 12.09 -7.28
C PRO A 104 6.86 11.90 -8.73
N GLU A 105 7.04 12.89 -9.61
CA GLU A 105 6.71 12.80 -11.04
C GLU A 105 7.60 11.76 -11.74
N GLU A 106 8.92 11.84 -11.53
CA GLU A 106 9.87 10.88 -12.11
C GLU A 106 9.63 9.46 -11.56
N VAL A 107 9.35 9.35 -10.27
CA VAL A 107 9.02 8.06 -9.65
C VAL A 107 7.74 7.48 -10.22
N LEU A 108 6.74 8.30 -10.53
CA LEU A 108 5.53 7.83 -11.20
C LEU A 108 5.83 7.29 -12.60
N ASP A 109 6.70 7.96 -13.37
CA ASP A 109 7.13 7.49 -14.69
C ASP A 109 7.88 6.14 -14.57
N GLU A 110 8.75 5.99 -13.56
CA GLU A 110 9.42 4.72 -13.26
C GLU A 110 8.44 3.59 -12.93
N ILE A 111 7.34 3.92 -12.22
CA ILE A 111 6.27 2.96 -11.92
C ILE A 111 5.54 2.55 -13.20
N TYR A 112 5.16 3.49 -14.07
CA TYR A 112 4.57 3.17 -15.36
C TYR A 112 5.49 2.29 -16.21
N GLN A 113 6.79 2.60 -16.24
CA GLN A 113 7.78 1.76 -16.94
C GLN A 113 7.82 0.35 -16.34
N LEU A 114 7.74 0.22 -15.00
CA LEU A 114 7.69 -1.07 -14.31
C LEU A 114 6.46 -1.90 -14.72
N PHE A 115 5.28 -1.27 -14.84
CA PHE A 115 4.06 -1.93 -15.32
C PHE A 115 4.23 -2.40 -16.77
N MET A 116 4.80 -1.57 -17.64
CA MET A 116 5.06 -1.95 -19.04
C MET A 116 6.07 -3.09 -19.15
N ASP A 117 7.15 -3.07 -18.36
CA ASP A 117 8.17 -4.14 -18.34
C ASP A 117 7.64 -5.49 -17.85
N LEU A 118 6.55 -5.47 -17.07
CA LEU A 118 5.88 -6.67 -16.59
C LEU A 118 4.77 -7.15 -17.55
N GLU A 119 4.59 -6.46 -18.70
CA GLU A 119 3.54 -6.77 -19.69
C GLU A 119 2.15 -6.87 -19.05
N VAL A 120 1.88 -5.94 -18.12
CA VAL A 120 0.64 -5.95 -17.34
C VAL A 120 -0.55 -5.65 -18.27
N PRO A 121 -1.69 -6.36 -18.13
CA PRO A 121 -2.89 -6.07 -18.90
C PRO A 121 -3.38 -4.62 -18.73
N ASP A 122 -3.94 -4.03 -19.78
CA ASP A 122 -4.33 -2.61 -19.84
C ASP A 122 -5.21 -2.16 -18.65
N HIS A 123 -6.10 -3.02 -18.18
CA HIS A 123 -6.99 -2.71 -17.06
C HIS A 123 -6.27 -2.55 -15.70
N HIS A 124 -5.02 -2.99 -15.58
CA HIS A 124 -4.17 -2.76 -14.40
C HIS A 124 -3.33 -1.48 -14.53
N ILE A 125 -3.23 -0.89 -15.71
CA ILE A 125 -2.42 0.33 -15.93
C ILE A 125 -3.18 1.59 -15.48
N GLU A 126 -4.51 1.53 -15.43
CA GLU A 126 -5.36 2.62 -14.93
C GLU A 126 -5.51 2.53 -13.40
N PHE A 127 -4.45 2.82 -12.67
CA PHE A 127 -4.45 2.80 -11.21
C PHE A 127 -4.59 4.22 -10.62
N PRO A 128 -5.28 4.38 -9.50
CA PRO A 128 -5.26 5.62 -8.73
C PRO A 128 -3.87 5.91 -8.16
N VAL A 129 -3.48 7.18 -8.20
CA VAL A 129 -2.24 7.67 -7.60
C VAL A 129 -2.57 8.56 -6.42
N ILE A 130 -1.95 8.29 -5.29
CA ILE A 130 -2.08 9.06 -4.05
C ILE A 130 -0.71 9.50 -3.60
N SER A 131 -0.52 10.79 -3.36
CA SER A 131 0.68 11.30 -2.69
C SER A 131 0.44 11.39 -1.19
N ALA A 132 1.44 10.98 -0.40
CA ALA A 132 1.29 10.91 1.05
C ALA A 132 2.54 11.36 1.82
N VAL A 133 2.28 11.91 3.01
CA VAL A 133 3.22 12.05 4.13
C VAL A 133 2.67 11.17 5.24
N ALA A 134 2.90 9.86 5.12
CA ALA A 134 2.21 8.87 5.95
C ALA A 134 2.48 9.05 7.45
N ARG A 135 3.70 9.45 7.84
CA ARG A 135 4.05 9.72 9.26
C ARG A 135 3.23 10.86 9.87
N GLU A 136 2.70 11.76 9.06
CA GLU A 136 1.86 12.89 9.48
C GLU A 136 0.37 12.63 9.25
N GLY A 137 0.03 11.47 8.69
CA GLY A 137 -1.36 11.12 8.40
C GLY A 137 -2.00 11.97 7.31
N ARG A 138 -1.22 12.48 6.34
CA ARG A 138 -1.69 13.36 5.26
C ARG A 138 -1.56 12.68 3.90
N ALA A 139 -2.56 12.88 3.05
CA ALA A 139 -2.57 12.40 1.67
C ALA A 139 -3.35 13.36 0.76
N CYS A 140 -3.08 13.28 -0.56
CA CYS A 140 -3.88 13.92 -1.60
C CYS A 140 -3.94 13.04 -2.85
N GLU A 141 -4.97 13.25 -3.68
CA GLU A 141 -5.08 12.56 -4.97
C GLU A 141 -4.05 13.11 -5.97
N GLY A 142 -3.50 12.22 -6.78
CA GLY A 142 -2.50 12.54 -7.80
C GLY A 142 -1.12 12.82 -7.23
N VAL A 143 -0.26 13.44 -8.07
CA VAL A 143 1.10 13.84 -7.69
C VAL A 143 1.07 15.23 -7.07
N GLY A 144 1.60 15.36 -5.85
CA GLY A 144 1.65 16.65 -5.18
C GLY A 144 1.96 16.56 -3.68
N MET A 145 2.05 17.73 -3.05
CA MET A 145 2.22 17.85 -1.61
C MET A 145 0.85 17.97 -0.94
N PRO A 146 0.47 17.05 -0.02
CA PRO A 146 -0.75 17.19 0.75
C PRO A 146 -0.78 18.50 1.56
N ALA A 147 -1.93 19.16 1.61
CA ALA A 147 -2.10 20.36 2.42
C ALA A 147 -1.79 20.10 3.91
N PRO A 148 -1.39 21.14 4.68
CA PRO A 148 -1.04 20.95 6.10
C PRO A 148 -2.17 20.39 6.96
N ASP A 149 -3.42 20.66 6.59
CA ASP A 149 -4.65 20.20 7.25
C ASP A 149 -5.28 18.96 6.58
N ALA A 150 -4.62 18.40 5.55
CA ALA A 150 -5.06 17.17 4.90
C ALA A 150 -5.07 15.98 5.87
N THR A 151 -5.87 14.99 5.53
CA THR A 151 -5.98 13.71 6.25
C THR A 151 -5.72 12.55 5.30
N LEU A 152 -5.83 11.32 5.78
CA LEU A 152 -5.77 10.11 4.93
C LEU A 152 -7.09 9.81 4.19
N ALA A 153 -8.09 10.70 4.28
CA ALA A 153 -9.38 10.52 3.61
C ALA A 153 -9.26 10.22 2.11
N PRO A 154 -8.42 10.92 1.31
CA PRO A 154 -8.26 10.61 -0.11
C PRO A 154 -7.79 9.18 -0.38
N LEU A 155 -6.88 8.65 0.45
CA LEU A 155 -6.41 7.27 0.35
C LEU A 155 -7.53 6.27 0.65
N LEU A 156 -8.27 6.48 1.74
CA LEU A 156 -9.37 5.59 2.13
C LEU A 156 -10.53 5.64 1.12
N ASP A 157 -10.79 6.81 0.54
CA ASP A 157 -11.78 6.97 -0.52
C ASP A 157 -11.34 6.25 -1.82
N ALA A 158 -10.05 6.31 -2.17
CA ALA A 158 -9.50 5.57 -3.30
C ALA A 158 -9.65 4.05 -3.09
N VAL A 159 -9.41 3.54 -1.86
CA VAL A 159 -9.64 2.14 -1.52
C VAL A 159 -11.09 1.75 -1.78
N LEU A 160 -12.06 2.51 -1.28
CA LEU A 160 -13.49 2.21 -1.47
C LEU A 160 -13.96 2.26 -2.92
N LYS A 161 -13.30 3.06 -3.77
CA LYS A 161 -13.61 3.18 -5.20
C LYS A 161 -13.00 2.06 -6.03
N THR A 162 -11.81 1.60 -5.66
CA THR A 162 -10.99 0.72 -6.49
C THR A 162 -11.11 -0.74 -6.08
N VAL A 163 -11.13 -1.01 -4.77
CA VAL A 163 -11.20 -2.36 -4.23
C VAL A 163 -12.66 -2.75 -4.04
N LEU A 164 -13.10 -3.73 -4.81
CA LEU A 164 -14.46 -4.26 -4.69
C LEU A 164 -14.60 -5.06 -3.39
N ALA A 165 -15.79 -4.99 -2.79
CA ALA A 165 -16.10 -5.85 -1.65
C ALA A 165 -16.04 -7.33 -2.07
N PRO A 166 -15.57 -8.23 -1.18
CA PRO A 166 -15.51 -9.65 -1.49
C PRO A 166 -16.90 -10.20 -1.84
N ILE A 167 -16.94 -11.01 -2.89
CA ILE A 167 -18.17 -11.67 -3.34
C ILE A 167 -18.40 -12.89 -2.46
N GLY A 168 -19.44 -12.84 -1.62
CA GLY A 168 -19.81 -13.96 -0.76
C GLY A 168 -21.24 -13.83 -0.27
N ASP A 169 -21.87 -14.97 0.02
CA ASP A 169 -23.15 -15.01 0.71
C ASP A 169 -22.87 -15.11 2.21
N PRO A 170 -23.15 -14.05 3.01
CA PRO A 170 -22.92 -14.09 4.46
C PRO A 170 -23.81 -15.11 5.19
N ALA A 171 -24.83 -15.67 4.51
CA ALA A 171 -25.70 -16.71 5.03
C ALA A 171 -25.28 -18.14 4.62
N ALA A 172 -24.26 -18.26 3.75
CA ALA A 172 -23.77 -19.57 3.34
C ALA A 172 -23.14 -20.32 4.54
N PRO A 173 -23.41 -21.62 4.72
CA PRO A 173 -22.72 -22.40 5.75
C PRO A 173 -21.22 -22.47 5.46
N LEU A 174 -20.44 -22.41 6.55
CA LEU A 174 -18.98 -22.58 6.50
C LEU A 174 -18.59 -23.98 6.05
#